data_3493d20ba01a6ac2d01ea6a66f86820a
#
_entry.id   3493d20ba01a6ac2d01ea6a66f86820a
#
_cell.length_a   1.000
_cell.length_b   1.000
_cell.length_c   1.000
_cell.angle_alpha   90.00
_cell.angle_beta   90.00
_cell.angle_gamma   90.00
#
_symmetry.space_group_name_H-M   'P 1'
#
loop_
_entity.id
_entity.type
_entity.pdbx_description
1 polymer ?
#
loop_
_entity_poly.entity_id
_entity_poly.type
_entity_poly.pdbx_seq_one_letter_code
_entity_poly.pdbx_strand_id
1 'polypeptide(L)'
;MPAQSWAPAYVGIGSNLDGPEQQVQAALEALARLPMTVPVCCSTFLHNRALGPQPQPEFVNAVAGLLTRLPPVGLLDELLAIERRQGRDRSASLRWGPRRIDLDLLVYGDLVINTEHLVVPHPGIATRNFVLLPLLEIAPTLRVPGLGPVWRLAAAAKQQEQQATGDRARHNDLWAIPATSPSKAP
;
A
#
# COMPACT_ATOMS: atom_id res chain seq x y z
N MET A 1 1.42 31.30 17.19
CA MET A 1 1.06 30.30 16.19
C MET A 1 -0.34 29.80 16.47
N PRO A 2 -1.30 29.86 15.54
CA PRO A 2 -2.59 29.24 15.76
C PRO A 2 -2.39 27.76 16.04
N ALA A 3 -3.11 27.21 17.02
CA ALA A 3 -3.04 25.81 17.36
C ALA A 3 -3.45 25.01 16.12
N GLN A 4 -2.57 24.14 15.61
CA GLN A 4 -2.92 23.26 14.50
C GLN A 4 -4.10 22.36 14.92
N SER A 5 -5.16 22.37 14.12
CA SER A 5 -6.30 21.49 14.34
C SER A 5 -5.93 20.04 14.08
N TRP A 6 -6.59 19.10 14.76
CA TRP A 6 -6.46 17.69 14.47
C TRP A 6 -6.94 17.39 13.05
N ALA A 7 -6.14 16.67 12.29
CA ALA A 7 -6.47 16.21 10.95
C ALA A 7 -6.45 14.68 10.88
N PRO A 8 -7.42 14.04 10.24
CA PRO A 8 -7.35 12.62 9.96
C PRO A 8 -6.27 12.36 8.91
N ALA A 9 -5.47 11.32 9.11
CA ALA A 9 -4.47 10.87 8.15
C ALA A 9 -4.52 9.35 8.04
N TYR A 10 -4.26 8.83 6.84
CA TYR A 10 -4.21 7.39 6.58
C TYR A 10 -2.83 7.04 6.06
N VAL A 11 -2.23 6.01 6.67
CA VAL A 11 -0.87 5.56 6.37
C VAL A 11 -0.93 4.10 5.91
N GLY A 12 -0.43 3.85 4.70
CA GLY A 12 -0.18 2.50 4.20
C GLY A 12 1.11 1.95 4.80
N ILE A 13 1.09 0.67 5.17
CA ILE A 13 2.22 -0.03 5.78
C ILE A 13 2.42 -1.30 4.97
N GLY A 14 3.65 -1.58 4.51
CA GLY A 14 3.97 -2.77 3.74
C GLY A 14 5.33 -3.35 4.08
N SER A 15 5.43 -4.67 4.11
CA SER A 15 6.70 -5.39 4.34
C SER A 15 6.69 -6.74 3.62
N ASN A 16 7.86 -7.22 3.15
CA ASN A 16 8.03 -8.58 2.64
C ASN A 16 9.39 -9.22 2.98
N LEU A 17 10.14 -8.63 3.91
CA LEU A 17 11.41 -9.15 4.40
C LEU A 17 11.44 -9.26 5.93
N ASP A 18 12.27 -10.18 6.43
CA ASP A 18 12.67 -10.27 7.83
C ASP A 18 11.50 -10.35 8.83
N GLY A 19 10.54 -11.24 8.56
CA GLY A 19 9.34 -11.38 9.34
C GLY A 19 8.33 -10.26 9.07
N PRO A 20 7.66 -10.25 7.91
CA PRO A 20 6.83 -9.15 7.47
C PRO A 20 5.74 -8.72 8.46
N GLU A 21 5.07 -9.68 9.12
CA GLU A 21 4.05 -9.35 10.12
C GLU A 21 4.64 -8.62 11.33
N GLN A 22 5.81 -9.08 11.81
CA GLN A 22 6.52 -8.43 12.92
C GLN A 22 6.98 -7.01 12.55
N GLN A 23 7.42 -6.81 11.29
CA GLN A 23 7.79 -5.48 10.80
C GLN A 23 6.59 -4.53 10.74
N VAL A 24 5.45 -5.01 10.23
CA VAL A 24 4.19 -4.23 10.20
C VAL A 24 3.73 -3.91 11.62
N GLN A 25 3.76 -4.88 12.54
CA GLN A 25 3.39 -4.67 13.94
C GLN A 25 4.30 -3.65 14.63
N ALA A 26 5.61 -3.75 14.43
CA ALA A 26 6.58 -2.79 14.98
C ALA A 26 6.37 -1.37 14.42
N ALA A 27 5.97 -1.24 13.15
CA ALA A 27 5.63 0.04 12.55
C ALA A 27 4.36 0.64 13.18
N LEU A 28 3.31 -0.16 13.42
CA LEU A 28 2.10 0.29 14.12
C LEU A 28 2.40 0.79 15.53
N GLU A 29 3.26 0.09 16.26
CA GLU A 29 3.72 0.53 17.59
C GLU A 29 4.53 1.83 17.53
N ALA A 30 5.35 2.00 16.48
CA ALA A 30 6.10 3.24 16.27
C ALA A 30 5.18 4.42 15.94
N LEU A 31 4.15 4.22 15.10
CA LEU A 31 3.12 5.21 14.81
C LEU A 31 2.37 5.66 16.06
N ALA A 32 2.11 4.74 17.00
CA ALA A 32 1.45 5.05 18.27
C ALA A 32 2.30 5.93 19.21
N ARG A 33 3.61 6.04 18.96
CA ARG A 33 4.54 6.86 19.75
C ARG A 33 4.86 8.20 19.09
N LEU A 34 4.27 8.51 17.94
CA LEU A 34 4.53 9.78 17.25
C LEU A 34 4.03 10.97 18.09
N PRO A 35 4.78 12.08 18.14
CA PRO A 35 4.35 13.29 18.82
C PRO A 35 3.10 13.84 18.16
N MET A 36 2.22 14.48 18.94
CA MET A 36 1.02 15.17 18.45
C MET A 36 0.15 14.30 17.52
N THR A 37 0.17 12.97 17.71
CA THR A 37 -0.53 12.00 16.88
C THR A 37 -1.18 10.94 17.74
N VAL A 38 -2.41 10.57 17.41
CA VAL A 38 -3.19 9.53 18.08
C VAL A 38 -3.58 8.48 17.05
N PRO A 39 -3.22 7.20 17.20
CA PRO A 39 -3.75 6.13 16.39
C PRO A 39 -5.23 5.93 16.71
N VAL A 40 -6.05 5.79 15.68
CA VAL A 40 -7.52 5.64 15.80
C VAL A 40 -7.96 4.22 15.49
N CYS A 41 -7.42 3.67 14.42
CA CYS A 41 -7.76 2.32 13.94
C CYS A 41 -6.64 1.75 13.06
N CYS A 42 -6.70 0.43 12.86
CA CYS A 42 -5.85 -0.29 11.94
C CYS A 42 -6.67 -1.37 11.25
N SER A 43 -6.39 -1.64 9.99
CA SER A 43 -6.97 -2.75 9.25
C SER A 43 -6.42 -4.10 9.72
N THR A 44 -7.07 -5.18 9.32
CA THR A 44 -6.46 -6.51 9.32
C THR A 44 -5.25 -6.55 8.39
N PHE A 45 -4.34 -7.52 8.61
CA PHE A 45 -3.18 -7.73 7.76
C PHE A 45 -3.61 -8.44 6.47
N LEU A 46 -3.27 -7.85 5.33
CA LEU A 46 -3.54 -8.38 4.01
C LEU A 46 -2.27 -8.96 3.40
N HIS A 47 -2.30 -10.27 3.12
CA HIS A 47 -1.23 -10.95 2.40
C HIS A 47 -1.49 -10.88 0.90
N ASN A 48 -0.50 -10.48 0.11
CA ASN A 48 -0.62 -10.45 -1.35
C ASN A 48 0.73 -10.69 -2.03
N ARG A 49 0.65 -11.20 -3.25
CA ARG A 49 1.85 -11.35 -4.10
C ARG A 49 2.45 -9.99 -4.40
N ALA A 50 3.78 -9.96 -4.47
CA ALA A 50 4.49 -8.76 -4.85
C ALA A 50 4.14 -8.33 -6.28
N LEU A 51 4.02 -7.01 -6.47
CA LEU A 51 3.93 -6.43 -7.81
C LEU A 51 5.34 -6.32 -8.43
N GLY A 52 5.44 -6.64 -9.72
CA GLY A 52 6.68 -6.49 -10.48
C GLY A 52 7.14 -7.78 -11.15
N PRO A 53 8.16 -7.70 -12.01
CA PRO A 53 8.59 -8.83 -12.83
C PRO A 53 9.50 -9.83 -12.09
N GLN A 54 10.04 -9.46 -10.93
CA GLN A 54 10.99 -10.30 -10.20
C GLN A 54 10.27 -11.17 -9.16
N PRO A 55 10.64 -12.46 -9.03
CA PRO A 55 10.21 -13.30 -7.92
C PRO A 55 10.69 -12.70 -6.59
N GLN A 56 9.76 -12.51 -5.66
CA GLN A 56 10.06 -12.02 -4.32
C GLN A 56 9.01 -12.53 -3.33
N PRO A 57 9.30 -12.54 -2.01
CA PRO A 57 8.33 -12.96 -1.00
C PRO A 57 7.03 -12.17 -1.07
N GLU A 58 5.95 -12.77 -0.57
CA GLU A 58 4.66 -12.09 -0.42
C GLU A 58 4.77 -10.91 0.53
N PHE A 59 3.99 -9.88 0.24
CA PHE A 59 3.85 -8.73 1.12
C PHE A 59 2.79 -8.96 2.18
N VAL A 60 3.04 -8.41 3.35
CA VAL A 60 2.03 -8.13 4.37
C VAL A 60 1.77 -6.63 4.34
N ASN A 61 0.51 -6.25 4.13
CA ASN A 61 0.09 -4.86 4.06
C ASN A 61 -0.99 -4.57 5.10
N ALA A 62 -1.03 -3.34 5.59
CA ALA A 62 -2.07 -2.81 6.45
C ALA A 62 -2.25 -1.31 6.19
N VAL A 63 -3.36 -0.76 6.68
CA VAL A 63 -3.57 0.69 6.72
C VAL A 63 -3.89 1.12 8.15
N ALA A 64 -3.19 2.14 8.64
CA ALA A 64 -3.47 2.78 9.91
C ALA A 64 -4.20 4.12 9.69
N GLY A 65 -5.26 4.34 10.47
CA GLY A 65 -5.94 5.62 10.59
C GLY A 65 -5.43 6.39 11.81
N LEU A 66 -5.04 7.64 11.62
CA LEU A 66 -4.46 8.52 12.62
C LEU A 66 -5.26 9.82 12.73
N LEU A 67 -5.26 10.42 13.91
CA LEU A 67 -5.51 11.86 14.10
C LEU A 67 -4.19 12.51 14.46
N THR A 68 -3.79 13.55 13.74
CA THR A 68 -2.51 14.23 13.95
C THR A 68 -2.62 15.74 13.90
N ARG A 69 -1.69 16.41 14.60
CA ARG A 69 -1.43 17.85 14.49
C ARG A 69 -0.10 18.13 13.78
N LEU A 70 0.64 17.10 13.41
CA LEU A 70 1.83 17.29 12.56
C LEU A 70 1.38 17.82 11.19
N PRO A 71 2.07 18.81 10.61
CA PRO A 71 1.80 19.17 9.22
C PRO A 71 2.13 18.00 8.28
N PRO A 72 1.57 17.92 7.06
CA PRO A 72 1.75 16.79 6.15
C PRO A 72 3.21 16.39 5.91
N VAL A 73 4.09 17.38 5.71
CA VAL A 73 5.54 17.14 5.53
C VAL A 73 6.16 16.62 6.83
N GLY A 74 5.79 17.19 7.99
CA GLY A 74 6.28 16.72 9.29
C GLY A 74 5.85 15.27 9.59
N LEU A 75 4.61 14.89 9.22
CA LEU A 75 4.19 13.49 9.33
C LEU A 75 5.00 12.59 8.38
N LEU A 76 5.23 13.01 7.13
CA LEU A 76 6.08 12.26 6.19
C LEU A 76 7.50 12.07 6.76
N ASP A 77 8.10 13.10 7.35
CA ASP A 77 9.45 13.03 7.95
C ASP A 77 9.51 11.98 9.08
N GLU A 78 8.48 11.91 9.91
CA GLU A 78 8.35 10.90 10.97
C GLU A 78 8.18 9.48 10.39
N LEU A 79 7.37 9.31 9.33
CA LEU A 79 7.22 8.02 8.65
C LEU A 79 8.59 7.55 8.10
N LEU A 80 9.32 8.42 7.42
CA LEU A 80 10.66 8.13 6.93
C LEU A 80 11.66 7.84 8.07
N ALA A 81 11.51 8.47 9.22
CA ALA A 81 12.33 8.18 10.40
C ALA A 81 12.02 6.79 10.98
N ILE A 82 10.75 6.35 10.99
CA ILE A 82 10.37 4.99 11.39
C ILE A 82 11.02 3.97 10.44
N GLU A 83 10.91 4.16 9.12
CA GLU A 83 11.52 3.27 8.14
C GLU A 83 13.02 3.11 8.35
N ARG A 84 13.73 4.24 8.55
CA ARG A 84 15.18 4.21 8.82
C ARG A 84 15.51 3.45 10.11
N ARG A 85 14.74 3.66 11.18
CA ARG A 85 14.95 2.93 12.46
C ARG A 85 14.71 1.43 12.32
N GLN A 86 13.81 1.02 11.43
CA GLN A 86 13.57 -0.40 11.11
C GLN A 86 14.54 -0.96 10.06
N GLY A 87 15.59 -0.22 9.69
CA GLY A 87 16.68 -0.68 8.83
C GLY A 87 16.37 -0.62 7.33
N ARG A 88 15.41 0.21 6.90
CA ARG A 88 15.21 0.49 5.48
C ARG A 88 16.32 1.39 4.96
N ASP A 89 17.09 0.88 4.00
CA ASP A 89 18.04 1.68 3.21
C ASP A 89 17.45 1.97 1.83
N ARG A 90 17.07 3.23 1.58
CA ARG A 90 16.52 3.66 0.29
C ARG A 90 17.59 3.80 -0.79
N SER A 91 18.86 3.97 -0.42
CA SER A 91 19.97 4.12 -1.38
C SER A 91 20.34 2.80 -2.06
N ALA A 92 20.14 1.67 -1.36
CA ALA A 92 20.40 0.33 -1.86
C ALA A 92 19.16 -0.34 -2.48
N SER A 93 17.98 0.29 -2.40
CA SER A 93 16.70 -0.32 -2.79
C SER A 93 16.45 -0.20 -4.29
N LEU A 94 16.26 -1.33 -4.97
CA LEU A 94 15.74 -1.36 -6.34
C LEU A 94 14.28 -0.90 -6.36
N ARG A 95 13.90 -0.16 -7.39
CA ARG A 95 12.48 0.18 -7.63
C ARG A 95 11.68 -1.12 -7.78
N TRP A 96 10.58 -1.27 -7.02
CA TRP A 96 9.77 -2.49 -6.94
C TRP A 96 10.47 -3.70 -6.28
N GLY A 97 11.61 -3.50 -5.65
CA GLY A 97 12.34 -4.55 -4.93
C GLY A 97 11.72 -4.90 -3.57
N PRO A 98 12.21 -6.01 -2.96
CA PRO A 98 11.79 -6.40 -1.63
C PRO A 98 12.24 -5.35 -0.60
N ARG A 99 11.45 -5.19 0.47
CA ARG A 99 11.70 -4.19 1.49
C ARG A 99 11.27 -4.62 2.87
N ARG A 100 12.05 -4.24 3.85
CA ARG A 100 11.78 -4.50 5.27
C ARG A 100 10.51 -3.85 5.75
N ILE A 101 10.33 -2.59 5.38
CA ILE A 101 9.16 -1.79 5.73
C ILE A 101 8.99 -0.65 4.73
N ASP A 102 7.76 -0.27 4.45
CA ASP A 102 7.35 0.86 3.61
C ASP A 102 6.19 1.57 4.29
N LEU A 103 6.31 2.88 4.49
CA LEU A 103 5.28 3.70 5.10
C LEU A 103 4.90 4.83 4.13
N ASP A 104 3.70 4.73 3.55
CA ASP A 104 3.18 5.71 2.60
C ASP A 104 2.09 6.57 3.24
N LEU A 105 2.22 7.92 3.19
CA LEU A 105 1.13 8.82 3.53
C LEU A 105 0.09 8.79 2.40
N LEU A 106 -1.05 8.14 2.65
CA LEU A 106 -2.09 7.89 1.64
C LEU A 106 -3.02 9.09 1.45
N VAL A 107 -3.55 9.59 2.56
CA VAL A 107 -4.53 10.69 2.61
C VAL A 107 -4.25 11.53 3.86
N TYR A 108 -4.41 12.84 3.75
CA TYR A 108 -4.29 13.76 4.87
C TYR A 108 -5.42 14.80 4.83
N GLY A 109 -6.43 14.63 5.70
CA GLY A 109 -7.64 15.44 5.68
C GLY A 109 -8.25 15.53 4.28
N ASP A 110 -8.62 16.73 3.89
CA ASP A 110 -9.15 17.05 2.56
C ASP A 110 -8.10 17.68 1.64
N LEU A 111 -6.81 17.57 1.99
CA LEU A 111 -5.74 18.23 1.26
C LEU A 111 -5.40 17.48 -0.03
N VAL A 112 -5.13 18.27 -1.07
CA VAL A 112 -4.47 17.84 -2.29
C VAL A 112 -3.14 18.58 -2.37
N ILE A 113 -2.05 17.85 -2.27
CA ILE A 113 -0.68 18.36 -2.28
C ILE A 113 0.05 17.72 -3.46
N ASN A 114 0.71 18.52 -4.26
CA ASN A 114 1.54 18.04 -5.37
C ASN A 114 2.82 18.86 -5.41
N THR A 115 3.81 18.43 -4.66
CA THR A 115 5.14 19.03 -4.59
C THR A 115 6.21 17.98 -4.92
N GLU A 116 7.45 18.40 -5.10
CA GLU A 116 8.58 17.49 -5.33
C GLU A 116 8.77 16.48 -4.17
N HIS A 117 8.48 16.92 -2.94
CA HIS A 117 8.74 16.11 -1.74
C HIS A 117 7.52 15.32 -1.27
N LEU A 118 6.30 15.76 -1.58
CA LEU A 118 5.07 15.14 -1.08
C LEU A 118 3.95 15.25 -2.08
N VAL A 119 3.34 14.11 -2.40
CA VAL A 119 2.10 14.03 -3.17
C VAL A 119 1.02 13.35 -2.33
N VAL A 120 -0.07 14.07 -2.04
CA VAL A 120 -1.24 13.59 -1.30
C VAL A 120 -2.50 14.02 -2.05
N PRO A 121 -3.45 13.12 -2.32
CA PRO A 121 -3.40 11.67 -2.04
C PRO A 121 -2.27 10.96 -2.75
N HIS A 122 -1.80 9.85 -2.16
CA HIS A 122 -0.69 9.07 -2.71
C HIS A 122 -1.00 8.64 -4.16
N PRO A 123 -0.09 8.84 -5.13
CA PRO A 123 -0.36 8.62 -6.57
C PRO A 123 -0.83 7.20 -6.91
N GLY A 124 -0.36 6.21 -6.16
CA GLY A 124 -0.72 4.80 -6.35
C GLY A 124 -2.02 4.37 -5.67
N ILE A 125 -2.73 5.25 -4.94
CA ILE A 125 -3.89 4.86 -4.14
C ILE A 125 -5.02 4.27 -4.97
N ALA A 126 -5.26 4.81 -6.17
CA ALA A 126 -6.42 4.43 -6.99
C ALA A 126 -6.29 3.07 -7.70
N THR A 127 -5.08 2.48 -7.74
CA THR A 127 -4.78 1.29 -8.55
C THR A 127 -4.27 0.09 -7.73
N ARG A 128 -4.10 0.26 -6.39
CA ARG A 128 -3.49 -0.75 -5.53
C ARG A 128 -4.52 -1.38 -4.60
N ASN A 129 -4.99 -2.57 -4.92
CA ASN A 129 -5.95 -3.30 -4.09
C ASN A 129 -5.44 -3.55 -2.67
N PHE A 130 -4.14 -3.81 -2.50
CA PHE A 130 -3.52 -4.00 -1.19
C PHE A 130 -3.45 -2.73 -0.32
N VAL A 131 -3.81 -1.56 -0.89
CA VAL A 131 -4.04 -0.30 -0.18
C VAL A 131 -5.53 -0.05 -0.01
N LEU A 132 -6.30 -0.21 -1.09
CA LEU A 132 -7.73 0.15 -1.11
C LEU A 132 -8.59 -0.78 -0.26
N LEU A 133 -8.30 -2.09 -0.22
CA LEU A 133 -9.08 -3.03 0.58
C LEU A 133 -8.91 -2.77 2.08
N PRO A 134 -7.67 -2.66 2.62
CA PRO A 134 -7.46 -2.26 4.01
C PRO A 134 -8.03 -0.87 4.34
N LEU A 135 -7.92 0.10 3.42
CA LEU A 135 -8.47 1.43 3.62
C LEU A 135 -10.00 1.41 3.66
N LEU A 136 -10.65 0.63 2.80
CA LEU A 136 -12.10 0.44 2.79
C LEU A 136 -12.61 -0.22 4.08
N GLU A 137 -11.84 -1.16 4.65
CA GLU A 137 -12.17 -1.81 5.92
C GLU A 137 -12.31 -0.81 7.06
N ILE A 138 -11.35 0.12 7.20
CA ILE A 138 -11.33 1.04 8.35
C ILE A 138 -12.01 2.39 8.08
N ALA A 139 -12.22 2.75 6.83
CA ALA A 139 -12.80 4.03 6.43
C ALA A 139 -13.76 3.89 5.22
N PRO A 140 -14.87 3.12 5.35
CA PRO A 140 -15.75 2.79 4.22
C PRO A 140 -16.45 4.01 3.61
N THR A 141 -16.62 5.08 4.37
CA THR A 141 -17.26 6.34 3.92
C THR A 141 -16.27 7.39 3.44
N LEU A 142 -14.97 7.10 3.50
CA LEU A 142 -13.92 8.04 3.09
C LEU A 142 -14.10 8.47 1.62
N ARG A 143 -14.03 9.78 1.43
CA ARG A 143 -13.86 10.38 0.10
C ARG A 143 -12.41 10.81 -0.05
N VAL A 144 -11.69 10.14 -0.94
CA VAL A 144 -10.29 10.49 -1.25
C VAL A 144 -10.31 11.80 -2.06
N PRO A 145 -9.66 12.88 -1.59
CA PRO A 145 -9.67 14.17 -2.26
C PRO A 145 -9.24 14.06 -3.74
N GLY A 146 -9.99 14.68 -4.64
CA GLY A 146 -9.74 14.63 -6.08
C GLY A 146 -10.03 13.29 -6.78
N LEU A 147 -10.29 12.20 -6.05
CA LEU A 147 -10.49 10.86 -6.63
C LEU A 147 -11.89 10.28 -6.36
N GLY A 148 -12.56 10.70 -5.28
CA GLY A 148 -13.91 10.25 -4.96
C GLY A 148 -13.98 9.19 -3.86
N PRO A 149 -15.13 8.49 -3.72
CA PRO A 149 -15.34 7.55 -2.61
C PRO A 149 -14.41 6.33 -2.71
N VAL A 150 -13.82 5.93 -1.57
CA VAL A 150 -12.89 4.77 -1.49
C VAL A 150 -13.52 3.48 -2.00
N TRP A 151 -14.82 3.24 -1.72
CA TRP A 151 -15.51 2.04 -2.19
C TRP A 151 -15.58 1.94 -3.73
N ARG A 152 -15.73 3.10 -4.41
CA ARG A 152 -15.74 3.15 -5.89
C ARG A 152 -14.34 2.87 -6.46
N LEU A 153 -13.31 3.42 -5.83
CA LEU A 153 -11.91 3.17 -6.20
C LEU A 153 -11.57 1.68 -6.03
N ALA A 154 -11.96 1.08 -4.90
CA ALA A 154 -11.74 -0.34 -4.62
C ALA A 154 -12.46 -1.25 -5.65
N ALA A 155 -13.71 -0.94 -6.00
CA ALA A 155 -14.45 -1.68 -7.01
C ALA A 155 -13.78 -1.61 -8.40
N ALA A 156 -13.32 -0.42 -8.82
CA ALA A 156 -12.63 -0.23 -10.08
C ALA A 156 -11.29 -0.97 -10.14
N ALA A 157 -10.48 -0.89 -9.08
CA ALA A 157 -9.19 -1.59 -9.00
C ALA A 157 -9.35 -3.11 -9.03
N LYS A 158 -10.38 -3.66 -8.36
CA LYS A 158 -10.70 -5.09 -8.41
C LYS A 158 -11.07 -5.56 -9.82
N GLN A 159 -11.86 -4.77 -10.55
CA GLN A 159 -12.21 -5.08 -11.93
C GLN A 159 -10.98 -5.10 -12.86
N GLN A 160 -10.08 -4.13 -12.72
CA GLN A 160 -8.84 -4.06 -13.48
C GLN A 160 -7.94 -5.28 -13.23
N GLU A 161 -7.81 -5.73 -11.98
CA GLU A 161 -7.02 -6.91 -11.63
C GLU A 161 -7.60 -8.18 -12.22
N GLN A 162 -8.95 -8.35 -12.19
CA GLN A 162 -9.63 -9.49 -12.79
C GLN A 162 -9.46 -9.54 -14.31
N GLN A 163 -9.55 -8.40 -14.99
CA GLN A 163 -9.31 -8.30 -16.44
C GLN A 163 -7.87 -8.67 -16.79
N ALA A 164 -6.88 -8.12 -16.08
CA ALA A 164 -5.47 -8.43 -16.30
C ALA A 164 -5.13 -9.91 -16.08
N THR A 165 -5.79 -10.56 -15.11
CA THR A 165 -5.63 -12.00 -14.84
C THR A 165 -6.32 -12.86 -15.91
N GLY A 166 -7.51 -12.48 -16.35
CA GLY A 166 -8.25 -13.15 -17.40
C GLY A 166 -7.54 -13.10 -18.77
N ASP A 167 -6.94 -11.98 -19.11
CA ASP A 167 -6.16 -11.82 -20.35
C ASP A 167 -4.85 -12.63 -20.33
N ARG A 168 -4.18 -12.75 -19.18
CA ARG A 168 -3.01 -13.63 -19.03
C ARG A 168 -3.36 -15.10 -19.17
N ALA A 169 -4.48 -15.55 -18.63
CA ALA A 169 -4.95 -16.93 -18.79
C ALA A 169 -5.25 -17.26 -20.27
N ARG A 170 -5.96 -16.39 -20.97
CA ARG A 170 -6.26 -16.57 -22.41
C ARG A 170 -4.99 -16.56 -23.28
N HIS A 171 -4.00 -15.74 -22.94
CA HIS A 171 -2.74 -15.70 -23.68
C HIS A 171 -1.90 -16.97 -23.51
N ASN A 172 -1.91 -17.57 -22.32
CA ASN A 172 -1.24 -18.85 -22.07
C ASN A 172 -1.90 -20.02 -22.80
N ASP A 173 -3.24 -20.00 -22.93
CA ASP A 173 -3.98 -21.05 -23.66
C ASP A 173 -3.71 -21.01 -25.18
N LEU A 174 -3.39 -19.86 -25.75
CA LEU A 174 -3.06 -19.71 -27.16
C LEU A 174 -1.71 -20.32 -27.56
N TRP A 175 -0.82 -20.60 -26.60
CA TRP A 175 0.48 -21.21 -26.81
C TRP A 175 0.58 -22.65 -26.31
N ALA A 176 -0.52 -23.25 -25.83
CA ALA A 176 -0.59 -24.67 -25.51
C ALA A 176 -0.53 -25.49 -26.80
N ILE A 177 0.65 -25.98 -27.20
CA ILE A 177 0.82 -26.92 -28.29
C ILE A 177 0.05 -28.19 -27.89
N PRO A 178 -0.93 -28.68 -28.69
CA PRO A 178 -1.56 -29.94 -28.39
C PRO A 178 -0.52 -31.05 -28.39
N ALA A 179 -0.46 -31.82 -27.30
CA ALA A 179 0.43 -32.97 -27.20
C ALA A 179 0.09 -33.93 -28.33
N THR A 180 0.94 -34.05 -29.32
CA THR A 180 0.83 -35.07 -30.38
C THR A 180 0.98 -36.46 -29.74
N SER A 181 -0.09 -37.20 -29.72
CA SER A 181 -0.08 -38.62 -29.33
C SER A 181 0.91 -39.39 -30.21
N PRO A 182 1.80 -40.20 -29.66
CA PRO A 182 2.64 -41.05 -30.49
C PRO A 182 1.76 -42.08 -31.23
N SER A 183 1.82 -42.03 -32.58
CA SER A 183 1.23 -43.01 -33.45
C SER A 183 1.82 -44.37 -33.11
N LYS A 184 0.98 -45.36 -32.77
CA LYS A 184 1.34 -46.78 -32.79
C LYS A 184 1.60 -47.15 -34.24
N ALA A 185 2.85 -47.46 -34.58
CA ALA A 185 3.16 -48.19 -35.83
C ALA A 185 2.90 -49.70 -35.66
N PRO A 186 2.63 -50.41 -36.74
CA PRO A 186 2.15 -51.78 -36.76
C PRO A 186 3.22 -52.81 -36.37
#